data_ab906a7dff2097c2008811e90535859c
#
_entry.id   ab906a7dff2097c2008811e90535859c
#
_cell.length_a   1.000
_cell.length_b   1.000
_cell.length_c   1.000
_cell.angle_alpha   90.00
_cell.angle_beta   90.00
_cell.angle_gamma   90.00
#
_symmetry.space_group_name_H-M   'P 1'
#
loop_
_entity.id
_entity.type
_entity.pdbx_description
1 polymer ?
#
loop_
_entity_poly.entity_id
_entity_poly.type
_entity_poly.pdbx_seq_one_letter_code
_entity_poly.pdbx_strand_id
1 'polypeptide(L)'
;MRRKKQQFQIQLSALPSVLVALLIGLAGGYEAFEQLHPHWDAASQSEAEIRACFTPENQCQKFIVEAIKAAQQEVLMQSYSFTAYQIAQALAEAKSRGLTVSLLIDRSQLTAPYTKLSFLKKAGINILVDPALGIAHNKVLIIDNKLVITGSYNWTNAAEKRNSENVLFIQNKEIVSAYQNRWYARAQAATPTP
;
A
#
# COMPACT_ATOMS: atom_id res chain seq x y z
N MET A 1 -0.32 13.68 -81.17
CA MET A 1 -0.11 12.86 -79.95
C MET A 1 -1.11 13.25 -78.89
N ARG A 2 -2.18 12.45 -78.70
CA ARG A 2 -3.20 12.69 -77.66
C ARG A 2 -2.88 11.85 -76.44
N ARG A 3 -2.49 12.45 -75.32
CA ARG A 3 -2.34 11.77 -74.01
C ARG A 3 -3.70 11.43 -73.44
N LYS A 4 -4.00 10.16 -73.26
CA LYS A 4 -5.18 9.66 -72.53
C LYS A 4 -4.93 9.92 -71.05
N LYS A 5 -5.81 10.70 -70.42
CA LYS A 5 -5.92 10.80 -68.95
C LYS A 5 -6.60 9.53 -68.45
N GLN A 6 -5.90 8.70 -67.70
CA GLN A 6 -6.50 7.64 -66.91
C GLN A 6 -7.15 8.28 -65.67
N GLN A 7 -8.47 8.16 -65.61
CA GLN A 7 -9.23 8.47 -64.39
C GLN A 7 -9.09 7.30 -63.42
N PHE A 8 -8.50 7.57 -62.28
CA PHE A 8 -8.50 6.64 -61.15
C PHE A 8 -9.86 6.74 -60.46
N GLN A 9 -10.74 5.77 -60.71
CA GLN A 9 -11.98 5.63 -59.92
C GLN A 9 -11.68 4.81 -58.69
N ILE A 10 -11.66 5.47 -57.54
CA ILE A 10 -11.64 4.80 -56.24
C ILE A 10 -13.06 4.24 -56.02
N GLN A 11 -13.18 2.93 -56.03
CA GLN A 11 -14.42 2.24 -55.74
C GLN A 11 -14.75 2.37 -54.22
N LEU A 12 -15.64 3.24 -53.85
CA LEU A 12 -16.07 3.55 -52.46
C LEU A 12 -16.92 2.43 -51.80
N SER A 13 -17.05 1.26 -52.40
CA SER A 13 -17.89 0.16 -51.88
C SER A 13 -17.23 -0.67 -50.74
N ALA A 14 -15.93 -0.51 -50.48
CA ALA A 14 -15.24 -1.27 -49.44
C ALA A 14 -15.10 -0.54 -48.08
N LEU A 15 -15.41 0.75 -48.03
CA LEU A 15 -15.28 1.57 -46.82
C LEU A 15 -16.16 1.14 -45.62
N PRO A 16 -17.44 0.74 -45.80
CA PRO A 16 -18.27 0.32 -44.66
C PRO A 16 -17.77 -0.97 -44.01
N SER A 17 -17.25 -1.92 -44.78
CA SER A 17 -16.79 -3.20 -44.24
C SER A 17 -15.49 -3.07 -43.42
N VAL A 18 -14.60 -2.19 -43.80
CA VAL A 18 -13.34 -1.91 -43.03
C VAL A 18 -13.67 -1.17 -41.73
N LEU A 19 -14.61 -0.22 -41.79
CA LEU A 19 -15.00 0.51 -40.57
C LEU A 19 -15.72 -0.40 -39.56
N VAL A 20 -16.58 -1.31 -40.03
CA VAL A 20 -17.25 -2.30 -39.18
C VAL A 20 -16.25 -3.30 -38.62
N ALA A 21 -15.27 -3.76 -39.36
CA ALA A 21 -14.22 -4.65 -38.88
C ALA A 21 -13.32 -3.97 -37.84
N LEU A 22 -13.03 -2.67 -38.00
CA LEU A 22 -12.28 -1.87 -37.02
C LEU A 22 -13.07 -1.69 -35.71
N LEU A 23 -14.37 -1.41 -35.79
CA LEU A 23 -15.24 -1.27 -34.61
C LEU A 23 -15.42 -2.59 -33.88
N ILE A 24 -15.55 -3.72 -34.58
CA ILE A 24 -15.63 -5.06 -33.98
C ILE A 24 -14.27 -5.42 -33.34
N GLY A 25 -13.16 -5.10 -33.99
CA GLY A 25 -11.82 -5.31 -33.44
C GLY A 25 -11.54 -4.50 -32.19
N LEU A 26 -12.01 -3.25 -32.13
CA LEU A 26 -11.90 -2.40 -30.95
C LEU A 26 -12.79 -2.88 -29.80
N ALA A 27 -14.03 -3.29 -30.08
CA ALA A 27 -14.95 -3.83 -29.09
C ALA A 27 -14.45 -5.19 -28.54
N GLY A 28 -14.04 -6.11 -29.41
CA GLY A 28 -13.47 -7.40 -28.99
C GLY A 28 -12.14 -7.27 -28.27
N GLY A 29 -11.30 -6.29 -28.64
CA GLY A 29 -10.06 -5.98 -27.93
C GLY A 29 -10.31 -5.39 -26.55
N TYR A 30 -11.34 -4.56 -26.41
CA TYR A 30 -11.76 -3.99 -25.12
C TYR A 30 -12.30 -5.08 -24.18
N GLU A 31 -13.20 -5.95 -24.64
CA GLU A 31 -13.70 -7.07 -23.84
C GLU A 31 -12.62 -8.08 -23.46
N ALA A 32 -11.67 -8.37 -24.35
CA ALA A 32 -10.52 -9.23 -24.05
C ALA A 32 -9.58 -8.57 -23.04
N PHE A 33 -9.41 -7.25 -23.10
CA PHE A 33 -8.62 -6.51 -22.10
C PHE A 33 -9.28 -6.56 -20.72
N GLU A 34 -10.59 -6.37 -20.63
CA GLU A 34 -11.33 -6.49 -19.35
C GLU A 34 -11.27 -7.91 -18.77
N GLN A 35 -11.37 -8.95 -19.60
CA GLN A 35 -11.24 -10.34 -19.16
C GLN A 35 -9.82 -10.69 -18.67
N LEU A 36 -8.79 -10.09 -19.25
CA LEU A 36 -7.39 -10.29 -18.85
C LEU A 36 -7.00 -9.44 -17.63
N HIS A 37 -7.75 -8.35 -17.35
CA HIS A 37 -7.51 -7.42 -16.25
C HIS A 37 -8.77 -7.19 -15.40
N PRO A 38 -9.35 -8.25 -14.80
CA PRO A 38 -10.64 -8.20 -14.10
C PRO A 38 -10.68 -7.30 -12.85
N HIS A 39 -9.57 -6.66 -12.50
CA HIS A 39 -9.46 -5.85 -11.28
C HIS A 39 -9.38 -4.34 -11.53
N TRP A 40 -9.66 -3.89 -12.76
CA TRP A 40 -9.66 -2.45 -13.07
C TRP A 40 -11.08 -1.87 -13.21
N ASP A 41 -12.07 -2.47 -12.56
CA ASP A 41 -13.41 -1.90 -12.51
C ASP A 41 -13.44 -0.68 -11.61
N ALA A 42 -13.55 0.49 -12.23
CA ALA A 42 -13.80 1.77 -11.55
C ALA A 42 -15.23 1.86 -10.93
N ALA A 43 -15.93 0.75 -10.78
CA ALA A 43 -17.36 0.71 -10.46
C ALA A 43 -17.72 -0.01 -9.17
N SER A 44 -16.97 0.19 -8.08
CA SER A 44 -17.55 0.05 -6.73
C SER A 44 -16.90 1.07 -5.80
N GLN A 45 -17.21 2.34 -6.05
CA GLN A 45 -16.81 3.41 -5.13
C GLN A 45 -17.76 3.42 -3.92
N SER A 46 -17.49 2.58 -2.93
CA SER A 46 -17.66 3.07 -1.57
C SER A 46 -16.69 4.25 -1.45
N GLU A 47 -17.19 5.44 -1.09
CA GLU A 47 -16.33 6.64 -0.97
C GLU A 47 -15.13 6.29 -0.06
N ALA A 48 -13.98 6.06 -0.70
CA ALA A 48 -12.76 5.76 0.01
C ALA A 48 -12.26 7.06 0.63
N GLU A 49 -12.26 7.17 1.94
CA GLU A 49 -11.60 8.31 2.57
C GLU A 49 -10.09 8.10 2.49
N ILE A 50 -9.42 8.92 1.68
CA ILE A 50 -7.96 8.95 1.56
C ILE A 50 -7.48 10.33 1.97
N ARG A 51 -6.61 10.36 2.99
CA ARG A 51 -5.96 11.57 3.46
C ARG A 51 -4.45 11.45 3.28
N ALA A 52 -3.81 12.54 2.87
CA ALA A 52 -2.35 12.62 2.76
C ALA A 52 -1.78 13.54 3.85
N CYS A 53 -0.57 13.21 4.30
CA CYS A 53 0.23 14.02 5.21
C CYS A 53 1.67 14.05 4.70
N PHE A 54 2.33 15.19 4.78
CA PHE A 54 3.70 15.38 4.30
C PHE A 54 4.58 15.94 5.41
N THR A 55 5.84 15.52 5.46
CA THR A 55 6.84 16.03 6.41
C THR A 55 7.94 16.79 5.68
N PRO A 56 8.61 17.73 6.36
CA PRO A 56 8.49 18.11 7.77
C PRO A 56 7.38 19.12 8.09
N GLU A 57 6.57 19.55 7.09
CA GLU A 57 5.60 20.64 7.22
C GLU A 57 4.42 20.29 8.13
N ASN A 58 4.01 19.02 8.14
CA ASN A 58 2.86 18.53 8.91
C ASN A 58 3.31 17.63 10.07
N GLN A 59 2.44 17.47 11.06
CA GLN A 59 2.66 16.62 12.23
C GLN A 59 2.18 15.17 11.95
N CYS A 60 2.76 14.49 10.96
CA CYS A 60 2.30 13.17 10.52
C CYS A 60 2.39 12.12 11.63
N GLN A 61 3.44 12.17 12.46
CA GLN A 61 3.58 11.28 13.62
C GLN A 61 2.42 11.42 14.62
N LYS A 62 1.90 12.64 14.82
CA LYS A 62 0.75 12.86 15.70
C LYS A 62 -0.49 12.11 15.18
N PHE A 63 -0.80 12.22 13.90
CA PHE A 63 -1.95 11.52 13.30
C PHE A 63 -1.78 9.99 13.34
N ILE A 64 -0.55 9.48 13.12
CA ILE A 64 -0.25 8.05 13.27
C ILE A 64 -0.49 7.59 14.70
N VAL A 65 -0.01 8.33 15.70
CA VAL A 65 -0.20 8.02 17.11
C VAL A 65 -1.68 8.06 17.51
N GLU A 66 -2.43 9.06 17.05
CA GLU A 66 -3.87 9.18 17.28
C GLU A 66 -4.63 7.98 16.69
N ALA A 67 -4.28 7.55 15.47
CA ALA A 67 -4.88 6.37 14.86
C ALA A 67 -4.61 5.09 15.67
N ILE A 68 -3.37 4.88 16.17
CA ILE A 68 -3.03 3.73 17.02
C ILE A 68 -3.80 3.79 18.34
N LYS A 69 -3.95 4.98 18.95
CA LYS A 69 -4.71 5.17 20.19
C LYS A 69 -6.20 4.89 20.00
N ALA A 70 -6.76 5.19 18.83
CA ALA A 70 -8.15 4.92 18.50
C ALA A 70 -8.44 3.44 18.18
N ALA A 71 -7.41 2.62 17.96
CA ALA A 71 -7.55 1.18 17.68
C ALA A 71 -8.33 0.44 18.78
N GLN A 72 -9.19 -0.52 18.35
CA GLN A 72 -10.10 -1.27 19.23
C GLN A 72 -9.80 -2.77 19.28
N GLN A 73 -9.15 -3.34 18.25
CA GLN A 73 -8.97 -4.79 18.13
C GLN A 73 -7.53 -5.17 17.79
N GLU A 74 -7.00 -4.60 16.70
CA GLU A 74 -5.76 -5.07 16.11
C GLU A 74 -4.92 -3.93 15.53
N VAL A 75 -3.59 -4.03 15.73
CA VAL A 75 -2.60 -3.17 15.06
C VAL A 75 -1.51 -4.05 14.47
N LEU A 76 -1.42 -4.10 13.15
CA LEU A 76 -0.41 -4.83 12.40
C LEU A 76 0.55 -3.86 11.73
N MET A 77 1.84 -4.04 11.91
CA MET A 77 2.85 -3.13 11.38
C MET A 77 3.90 -3.87 10.53
N GLN A 78 4.35 -3.22 9.44
CA GLN A 78 5.59 -3.57 8.75
C GLN A 78 6.57 -2.41 8.85
N SER A 79 7.81 -2.72 9.19
CA SER A 79 8.82 -1.69 9.46
C SER A 79 10.18 -2.05 8.87
N TYR A 80 10.69 -1.15 8.03
CA TYR A 80 12.09 -1.17 7.61
C TYR A 80 12.99 -0.53 8.67
N SER A 81 12.61 0.65 9.22
CA SER A 81 13.37 1.33 10.27
C SER A 81 12.42 1.88 11.34
N PHE A 82 12.74 1.61 12.63
CA PHE A 82 11.86 1.95 13.73
C PHE A 82 12.63 2.53 14.94
N THR A 83 12.62 3.86 15.05
CA THR A 83 13.27 4.58 16.15
C THR A 83 12.36 5.58 16.86
N ALA A 84 11.14 5.87 16.32
CA ALA A 84 10.20 6.83 16.88
C ALA A 84 9.60 6.33 18.21
N TYR A 85 9.95 6.99 19.31
CA TYR A 85 9.51 6.59 20.64
C TYR A 85 7.99 6.76 20.85
N GLN A 86 7.40 7.84 20.34
CA GLN A 86 5.97 8.10 20.50
C GLN A 86 5.10 7.02 19.82
N ILE A 87 5.53 6.56 18.63
CA ILE A 87 4.84 5.46 17.95
C ILE A 87 5.02 4.15 18.74
N ALA A 88 6.23 3.86 19.23
CA ALA A 88 6.47 2.69 20.05
C ALA A 88 5.65 2.70 21.34
N GLN A 89 5.53 3.84 21.99
CA GLN A 89 4.72 4.03 23.18
C GLN A 89 3.22 3.77 22.88
N ALA A 90 2.69 4.34 21.80
CA ALA A 90 1.30 4.12 21.41
C ALA A 90 0.99 2.63 21.11
N LEU A 91 1.92 1.90 20.49
CA LEU A 91 1.80 0.45 20.28
C LEU A 91 1.81 -0.32 21.61
N ALA A 92 2.67 0.05 22.55
CA ALA A 92 2.72 -0.56 23.86
C ALA A 92 1.43 -0.27 24.67
N GLU A 93 0.90 0.94 24.61
CA GLU A 93 -0.40 1.32 25.20
C GLU A 93 -1.55 0.52 24.55
N ALA A 94 -1.57 0.34 23.22
CA ALA A 94 -2.55 -0.51 22.54
C ALA A 94 -2.47 -1.96 23.04
N LYS A 95 -1.26 -2.50 23.20
CA LYS A 95 -1.05 -3.84 23.76
C LYS A 95 -1.55 -3.95 25.21
N SER A 96 -1.29 -2.96 26.04
CA SER A 96 -1.76 -2.94 27.45
C SER A 96 -3.29 -2.85 27.58
N ARG A 97 -3.98 -2.29 26.56
CA ARG A 97 -5.44 -2.32 26.46
C ARG A 97 -5.99 -3.68 26.04
N GLY A 98 -5.14 -4.67 25.76
CA GLY A 98 -5.54 -6.02 25.36
C GLY A 98 -5.64 -6.24 23.83
N LEU A 99 -5.25 -5.27 23.00
CA LEU A 99 -5.30 -5.42 21.56
C LEU A 99 -4.26 -6.43 21.05
N THR A 100 -4.56 -7.05 19.92
CA THR A 100 -3.55 -7.77 19.15
C THR A 100 -2.60 -6.78 18.49
N VAL A 101 -1.33 -6.78 18.90
CA VAL A 101 -0.30 -5.93 18.28
C VAL A 101 0.83 -6.81 17.79
N SER A 102 1.13 -6.75 16.49
CA SER A 102 2.17 -7.56 15.85
C SER A 102 2.96 -6.77 14.82
N LEU A 103 4.28 -7.00 14.80
CA LEU A 103 5.21 -6.35 13.89
C LEU A 103 5.92 -7.35 12.99
N LEU A 104 6.05 -7.01 11.71
CA LEU A 104 7.02 -7.58 10.78
C LEU A 104 8.14 -6.57 10.56
N ILE A 105 9.37 -6.96 10.85
CA ILE A 105 10.53 -6.07 10.76
C ILE A 105 11.54 -6.56 9.73
N ASP A 106 12.27 -5.64 9.13
CA ASP A 106 13.48 -6.00 8.39
C ASP A 106 14.54 -6.57 9.33
N ARG A 107 15.29 -7.56 8.85
CA ARG A 107 16.36 -8.24 9.65
C ARG A 107 17.41 -7.27 10.15
N SER A 108 17.69 -6.17 9.44
CA SER A 108 18.65 -5.16 9.87
C SER A 108 18.27 -4.50 11.19
N GLN A 109 16.99 -4.53 11.56
CA GLN A 109 16.51 -3.95 12.81
C GLN A 109 16.93 -4.73 14.05
N LEU A 110 17.36 -5.98 13.92
CA LEU A 110 17.88 -6.79 15.05
C LEU A 110 19.15 -6.20 15.65
N THR A 111 19.97 -5.54 14.83
CA THR A 111 21.26 -4.96 15.22
C THR A 111 21.34 -3.45 15.04
N ALA A 112 20.26 -2.82 14.53
CA ALA A 112 20.26 -1.38 14.27
C ALA A 112 20.36 -0.58 15.58
N PRO A 113 21.19 0.48 15.62
CA PRO A 113 21.26 1.34 16.79
C PRO A 113 19.94 2.11 16.97
N TYR A 114 19.60 2.41 18.23
CA TYR A 114 18.41 3.18 18.62
C TYR A 114 17.06 2.58 18.25
N THR A 115 17.03 1.35 17.73
CA THR A 115 15.76 0.65 17.46
C THR A 115 14.91 0.53 18.73
N LYS A 116 13.58 0.53 18.57
CA LYS A 116 12.64 0.41 19.69
C LYS A 116 12.18 -1.04 19.95
N LEU A 117 12.79 -2.03 19.28
CA LEU A 117 12.38 -3.42 19.39
C LEU A 117 12.44 -3.96 20.81
N SER A 118 13.54 -3.68 21.56
CA SER A 118 13.67 -4.12 22.95
C SER A 118 12.57 -3.55 23.85
N PHE A 119 12.15 -2.31 23.63
CA PHE A 119 11.04 -1.68 24.34
C PHE A 119 9.72 -2.39 24.02
N LEU A 120 9.43 -2.63 22.74
CA LEU A 120 8.21 -3.29 22.28
C LEU A 120 8.14 -4.76 22.72
N LYS A 121 9.26 -5.48 22.69
CA LYS A 121 9.36 -6.85 23.18
C LYS A 121 9.05 -6.94 24.68
N LYS A 122 9.57 -6.00 25.50
CA LYS A 122 9.23 -5.89 26.94
C LYS A 122 7.76 -5.59 27.19
N ALA A 123 7.09 -4.90 26.27
CA ALA A 123 5.65 -4.65 26.32
C ALA A 123 4.81 -5.88 25.87
N GLY A 124 5.41 -7.01 25.54
CA GLY A 124 4.72 -8.23 25.11
C GLY A 124 4.18 -8.20 23.68
N ILE A 125 4.72 -7.32 22.85
CA ILE A 125 4.34 -7.23 21.44
C ILE A 125 5.03 -8.35 20.66
N ASN A 126 4.26 -9.04 19.79
CA ASN A 126 4.76 -10.07 18.89
C ASN A 126 5.60 -9.42 17.77
N ILE A 127 6.87 -9.77 17.67
CA ILE A 127 7.80 -9.21 16.68
C ILE A 127 8.40 -10.35 15.85
N LEU A 128 8.18 -10.31 14.55
CA LEU A 128 8.61 -11.31 13.58
C LEU A 128 9.60 -10.68 12.59
N VAL A 129 10.60 -11.45 12.17
CA VAL A 129 11.51 -11.06 11.10
C VAL A 129 10.92 -11.43 9.76
N ASP A 130 10.74 -10.44 8.89
CA ASP A 130 10.20 -10.61 7.56
C ASP A 130 11.10 -11.50 6.68
N PRO A 131 10.56 -12.48 5.94
CA PRO A 131 11.32 -13.45 5.16
C PRO A 131 11.86 -12.90 3.82
N ALA A 132 11.97 -11.60 3.65
CA ALA A 132 12.50 -11.00 2.42
C ALA A 132 13.93 -11.48 2.13
N LEU A 133 14.21 -11.90 0.88
CA LEU A 133 15.56 -12.27 0.45
C LEU A 133 16.50 -11.06 0.42
N GLY A 134 16.00 -9.89 -0.02
CA GLY A 134 16.69 -8.60 0.05
C GLY A 134 16.34 -7.87 1.35
N ILE A 135 15.78 -6.67 1.23
CA ILE A 135 15.30 -5.84 2.35
C ILE A 135 13.77 -5.83 2.41
N ALA A 136 13.22 -5.85 3.61
CA ALA A 136 11.79 -5.66 3.86
C ALA A 136 11.51 -4.15 3.99
N HIS A 137 11.43 -3.43 2.84
CA HIS A 137 11.39 -1.96 2.80
C HIS A 137 9.99 -1.35 3.00
N ASN A 138 9.05 -2.11 3.58
CA ASN A 138 7.69 -1.64 3.79
C ASN A 138 7.57 -0.68 4.99
N LYS A 139 6.68 0.29 4.87
CA LYS A 139 6.22 1.19 5.93
C LYS A 139 4.69 1.11 5.89
N VAL A 140 4.14 0.15 6.63
CA VAL A 140 2.72 -0.16 6.63
C VAL A 140 2.23 -0.30 8.07
N LEU A 141 1.09 0.29 8.36
CA LEU A 141 0.35 0.11 9.59
C LEU A 141 -1.11 -0.19 9.21
N ILE A 142 -1.65 -1.28 9.72
CA ILE A 142 -3.04 -1.70 9.49
C ILE A 142 -3.75 -1.70 10.83
N ILE A 143 -4.89 -1.03 10.91
CA ILE A 143 -5.65 -0.86 12.15
C ILE A 143 -7.06 -1.41 11.97
N ASP A 144 -7.47 -2.36 12.79
CA ASP A 144 -8.82 -2.91 12.94
C ASP A 144 -9.45 -3.40 11.62
N ASN A 145 -8.64 -3.79 10.63
CA ASN A 145 -9.11 -4.11 9.27
C ASN A 145 -9.98 -2.99 8.65
N LYS A 146 -9.68 -1.72 8.97
CA LYS A 146 -10.43 -0.54 8.52
C LYS A 146 -9.56 0.56 7.95
N LEU A 147 -8.32 0.68 8.41
CA LEU A 147 -7.39 1.74 8.03
C LEU A 147 -6.03 1.16 7.68
N VAL A 148 -5.48 1.56 6.55
CA VAL A 148 -4.07 1.39 6.19
C VAL A 148 -3.39 2.74 6.23
N ILE A 149 -2.22 2.80 6.89
CA ILE A 149 -1.31 3.94 6.86
C ILE A 149 -0.04 3.47 6.16
N THR A 150 0.34 4.13 5.07
CA THR A 150 1.52 3.74 4.27
C THR A 150 2.12 4.95 3.55
N GLY A 151 3.32 4.79 2.99
CA GLY A 151 4.02 5.84 2.26
C GLY A 151 5.53 5.65 2.25
N SER A 152 6.28 6.74 2.08
CA SER A 152 7.75 6.71 2.19
C SER A 152 8.25 6.79 3.63
N TYR A 153 7.40 7.25 4.56
CA TYR A 153 7.70 7.57 5.96
C TYR A 153 8.16 6.36 6.76
N ASN A 154 9.46 6.27 7.08
CA ASN A 154 9.93 5.33 8.10
C ASN A 154 9.45 5.76 9.49
N TRP A 155 9.27 4.82 10.39
CA TRP A 155 8.83 5.06 11.77
C TRP A 155 9.96 5.65 12.62
N THR A 156 10.47 6.83 12.20
CA THR A 156 11.67 7.46 12.78
C THR A 156 11.47 8.95 13.04
N ASN A 157 12.24 9.50 13.99
CA ASN A 157 12.27 10.95 14.23
C ASN A 157 12.84 11.73 13.03
N ALA A 158 13.70 11.09 12.23
CA ALA A 158 14.23 11.73 11.03
C ALA A 158 13.13 11.92 9.97
N ALA A 159 12.27 10.90 9.78
CA ALA A 159 11.13 10.98 8.89
C ALA A 159 10.17 12.12 9.29
N GLU A 160 9.95 12.35 10.59
CA GLU A 160 9.06 13.41 11.07
C GLU A 160 9.66 14.82 10.93
N LYS A 161 10.97 14.97 11.19
CA LYS A 161 11.54 16.30 11.45
C LYS A 161 12.49 16.81 10.38
N ARG A 162 13.00 15.95 9.51
CA ARG A 162 14.11 16.29 8.62
C ARG A 162 13.94 15.85 7.17
N ASN A 163 13.27 14.72 6.96
CA ASN A 163 13.09 14.19 5.63
C ASN A 163 11.84 14.80 4.97
N SER A 164 11.86 14.85 3.65
CA SER A 164 10.63 15.05 2.86
C SER A 164 9.99 13.67 2.64
N GLU A 165 8.87 13.42 3.33
CA GLU A 165 8.16 12.13 3.27
C GLU A 165 6.68 12.36 2.97
N ASN A 166 6.03 11.29 2.52
CA ASN A 166 4.58 11.24 2.39
C ASN A 166 4.00 10.10 3.24
N VAL A 167 2.79 10.33 3.75
CA VAL A 167 1.98 9.35 4.48
C VAL A 167 0.57 9.41 3.94
N LEU A 168 0.00 8.26 3.60
CA LEU A 168 -1.40 8.11 3.22
C LEU A 168 -2.15 7.36 4.33
N PHE A 169 -3.33 7.85 4.66
CA PHE A 169 -4.32 7.22 5.52
C PHE A 169 -5.47 6.78 4.62
N ILE A 170 -5.70 5.48 4.47
CA ILE A 170 -6.59 4.90 3.47
C ILE A 170 -7.68 4.08 4.16
N GLN A 171 -8.92 4.53 4.05
CA GLN A 171 -10.11 3.81 4.50
C GLN A 171 -10.87 3.30 3.27
N ASN A 172 -10.36 2.25 2.66
CA ASN A 172 -10.99 1.55 1.55
C ASN A 172 -10.92 0.05 1.83
N LYS A 173 -12.05 -0.62 1.88
CA LYS A 173 -12.18 -2.02 2.28
C LYS A 173 -11.32 -2.97 1.45
N GLU A 174 -11.26 -2.77 0.15
CA GLU A 174 -10.51 -3.63 -0.77
C GLU A 174 -9.00 -3.46 -0.57
N ILE A 175 -8.53 -2.21 -0.50
CA ILE A 175 -7.12 -1.89 -0.24
C ILE A 175 -6.71 -2.42 1.14
N VAL A 176 -7.50 -2.16 2.17
CA VAL A 176 -7.22 -2.63 3.54
C VAL A 176 -7.12 -4.16 3.58
N SER A 177 -8.08 -4.87 2.95
CA SER A 177 -8.06 -6.34 2.88
C SER A 177 -6.83 -6.85 2.13
N ALA A 178 -6.44 -6.22 1.03
CA ALA A 178 -5.25 -6.60 0.27
C ALA A 178 -3.96 -6.47 1.11
N TYR A 179 -3.80 -5.35 1.84
CA TYR A 179 -2.66 -5.14 2.73
C TYR A 179 -2.66 -6.13 3.91
N GLN A 180 -3.81 -6.39 4.52
CA GLN A 180 -3.94 -7.33 5.63
C GLN A 180 -3.63 -8.78 5.20
N ASN A 181 -4.19 -9.23 4.07
CA ASN A 181 -3.90 -10.55 3.51
C ASN A 181 -2.39 -10.70 3.20
N ARG A 182 -1.79 -9.65 2.63
CA ARG A 182 -0.35 -9.65 2.36
C ARG A 182 0.46 -9.71 3.65
N TRP A 183 0.06 -8.97 4.69
CA TRP A 183 0.72 -8.99 5.99
C TRP A 183 0.69 -10.39 6.60
N TYR A 184 -0.46 -11.05 6.65
CA TYR A 184 -0.60 -12.40 7.19
C TYR A 184 0.20 -13.44 6.40
N ALA A 185 0.16 -13.38 5.08
CA ALA A 185 0.96 -14.28 4.23
C ALA A 185 2.47 -14.17 4.51
N ARG A 186 2.97 -12.95 4.78
CA ARG A 186 4.37 -12.76 5.17
C ARG A 186 4.64 -13.23 6.60
N ALA A 187 3.72 -12.97 7.53
CA ALA A 187 3.84 -13.38 8.91
C ALA A 187 3.89 -14.91 9.08
N GLN A 188 3.16 -15.67 8.26
CA GLN A 188 3.20 -17.13 8.25
C GLN A 188 4.58 -17.68 7.86
N ALA A 189 5.31 -16.98 6.99
CA ALA A 189 6.65 -17.38 6.55
C ALA A 189 7.78 -16.73 7.39
N ALA A 190 7.43 -15.85 8.32
CA ALA A 190 8.37 -15.10 9.14
C ALA A 190 8.92 -15.92 10.32
N THR A 191 10.06 -15.51 10.85
CA THR A 191 10.66 -16.12 12.03
C THR A 191 10.49 -15.22 13.25
N PRO A 192 10.24 -15.77 14.46
CA PRO A 192 10.26 -14.98 15.69
C PRO A 192 11.61 -14.29 15.89
N THR A 193 11.60 -13.10 16.51
CA THR A 193 12.85 -12.46 16.95
C THR A 193 13.47 -13.24 18.12
N PRO A 194 14.79 -13.33 18.20
CA PRO A 194 15.52 -13.96 19.31
C PRO A 194 15.17 -13.36 20.67
#